data_e3797e34a8e7e248375d65af86ad8e77
#
_entry.id   e3797e34a8e7e248375d65af86ad8e77
#
_cell.length_a   1.000
_cell.length_b   1.000
_cell.length_c   1.000
_cell.angle_alpha   90.00
_cell.angle_beta   90.00
_cell.angle_gamma   90.00
#
_symmetry.space_group_name_H-M   'P 1'
#
loop_
_entity.id
_entity.type
_entity.pdbx_description
1 polymer ?
#
loop_
_entity_poly.entity_id
_entity_poly.type
_entity_poly.pdbx_seq_one_letter_code
_entity_poly.pdbx_strand_id
1 'polypeptide(L)'
;PLKGKRMFRSLGELESTPSFVAKLEREFPRGAAEFNRAEGDNSVSRRSFMKYMGASTALAGIGLSGCRRPVAKILPYADSVEWMVPGKAVYYATAMPRLGGATPIIAKVHEGRPIHLMGNPLHPGSSGCAESFAIASILDFYDPERSRFYKKGRGKNAKVVEAEEFWNFIDSSKKTWSENKGEGLAFLHGSNTSPTIERLAKQLHKSMPMTDFYEYEAVSRSGMDKAAVTLFGNGAMARYRLDKAQRIFTVGCDFLGVDRISDGATSEFSNGRKVESISGDEKVGPMNRLYTVEH
;
A
#
# COMPACT_ATOMS: atom_id res chain seq x y z
N PRO A 1 26.20 -13.10 -35.27
CA PRO A 1 25.46 -11.84 -35.33
C PRO A 1 24.14 -12.11 -36.05
N LEU A 2 23.04 -12.08 -35.30
CA LEU A 2 21.70 -12.21 -35.86
C LEU A 2 21.40 -10.94 -36.66
N LYS A 3 21.52 -11.00 -37.96
CA LYS A 3 20.98 -10.01 -38.88
C LYS A 3 19.46 -10.10 -38.88
N GLY A 4 18.81 -9.64 -37.81
CA GLY A 4 17.38 -9.46 -37.73
C GLY A 4 16.99 -8.16 -38.45
N LYS A 5 15.87 -8.14 -39.19
CA LYS A 5 15.28 -6.91 -39.68
C LYS A 5 14.99 -6.00 -38.49
N ARG A 6 15.55 -4.79 -38.50
CA ARG A 6 15.29 -3.78 -37.45
C ARG A 6 13.81 -3.39 -37.52
N MET A 7 13.07 -3.64 -36.48
CA MET A 7 11.67 -3.24 -36.36
C MET A 7 11.60 -1.90 -35.64
N PHE A 8 10.93 -0.92 -36.24
CA PHE A 8 10.68 0.39 -35.67
C PHE A 8 9.28 0.43 -35.05
N ARG A 9 9.15 1.02 -33.89
CA ARG A 9 7.89 1.11 -33.13
C ARG A 9 7.06 2.33 -33.52
N SER A 10 7.69 3.34 -34.15
CA SER A 10 7.03 4.58 -34.57
C SER A 10 7.76 5.20 -35.77
N LEU A 11 7.06 6.08 -36.50
CA LEU A 11 7.67 6.89 -37.58
C LEU A 11 8.77 7.78 -37.04
N GLY A 12 8.63 8.35 -35.84
CA GLY A 12 9.64 9.16 -35.19
C GLY A 12 10.94 8.40 -34.91
N GLU A 13 10.85 7.10 -34.61
CA GLU A 13 12.02 6.22 -34.43
C GLU A 13 12.69 5.93 -35.79
N LEU A 14 11.90 5.68 -36.83
CA LEU A 14 12.40 5.42 -38.17
C LEU A 14 13.15 6.64 -38.72
N GLU A 15 12.58 7.82 -38.59
CA GLU A 15 13.11 9.08 -39.10
C GLU A 15 14.11 9.74 -38.14
N SER A 16 14.30 9.18 -36.93
CA SER A 16 15.16 9.76 -35.88
C SER A 16 14.87 11.23 -35.64
N THR A 17 13.59 11.61 -35.55
CA THR A 17 13.18 12.99 -35.38
C THR A 17 13.78 13.60 -34.09
N PRO A 18 14.13 14.88 -34.06
CA PRO A 18 14.70 15.54 -32.88
C PRO A 18 13.81 15.40 -31.63
N SER A 19 12.50 15.41 -31.79
CA SER A 19 11.53 15.19 -30.71
C SER A 19 11.56 13.79 -30.13
N PHE A 20 11.77 12.77 -30.97
CA PHE A 20 11.92 11.39 -30.54
C PHE A 20 13.24 11.18 -29.79
N VAL A 21 14.33 11.74 -30.29
CA VAL A 21 15.66 11.69 -29.64
C VAL A 21 15.61 12.37 -28.28
N ALA A 22 15.01 13.55 -28.18
CA ALA A 22 14.84 14.26 -26.90
C ALA A 22 13.97 13.52 -25.89
N LYS A 23 12.98 12.74 -26.36
CA LYS A 23 12.17 11.88 -25.51
C LYS A 23 12.98 10.69 -24.99
N LEU A 24 13.76 10.07 -25.85
CA LEU A 24 14.65 8.94 -25.50
C LEU A 24 15.69 9.37 -24.46
N GLU A 25 16.26 10.56 -24.59
CA GLU A 25 17.23 11.12 -23.63
C GLU A 25 16.62 11.41 -22.26
N ARG A 26 15.30 11.64 -22.17
CA ARG A 26 14.60 11.80 -20.89
C ARG A 26 14.29 10.48 -20.20
N GLU A 27 14.10 9.41 -20.97
CA GLU A 27 13.78 8.08 -20.42
C GLU A 27 15.05 7.31 -19.98
N PHE A 28 16.23 7.66 -20.52
CA PHE A 28 17.48 6.97 -20.22
C PHE A 28 18.55 7.94 -19.70
N PRO A 29 19.52 7.46 -18.93
CA PRO A 29 20.66 8.29 -18.50
C PRO A 29 21.36 8.96 -19.68
N ARG A 30 21.84 10.18 -19.48
CA ARG A 30 22.58 10.93 -20.50
C ARG A 30 23.70 10.07 -21.10
N GLY A 31 23.76 9.99 -22.44
CA GLY A 31 24.71 9.17 -23.17
C GLY A 31 24.21 7.80 -23.61
N ALA A 32 23.03 7.33 -23.15
CA ALA A 32 22.49 6.04 -23.58
C ALA A 32 22.11 6.02 -25.08
N ALA A 33 21.70 7.16 -25.65
CA ALA A 33 21.40 7.28 -27.07
C ALA A 33 22.65 7.23 -27.96
N GLU A 34 23.82 7.62 -27.44
CA GLU A 34 25.09 7.58 -28.16
C GLU A 34 25.64 6.15 -28.27
N PHE A 35 25.32 5.27 -27.30
CA PHE A 35 25.71 3.85 -27.35
C PHE A 35 25.11 3.11 -28.56
N ASN A 36 23.92 3.48 -28.98
CA ASN A 36 23.27 2.88 -30.16
C ASN A 36 23.74 3.44 -31.52
N ARG A 37 24.48 4.55 -31.52
CA ARG A 37 25.06 5.15 -32.74
C ARG A 37 26.44 4.56 -33.11
N ALA A 38 27.06 3.81 -32.20
CA ALA A 38 28.43 3.35 -32.34
C ALA A 38 28.58 1.99 -33.05
N GLU A 39 27.61 1.56 -33.84
CA GLU A 39 27.73 0.36 -34.73
C GLU A 39 28.32 0.67 -36.12
N GLY A 40 29.00 1.81 -36.28
CA GLY A 40 29.76 2.14 -37.46
C GLY A 40 31.23 2.37 -37.10
N ASP A 41 32.05 1.37 -37.34
CA ASP A 41 33.53 1.46 -37.37
C ASP A 41 34.24 1.81 -36.05
N ASN A 42 34.31 0.86 -35.14
CA ASN A 42 35.16 0.93 -33.93
C ASN A 42 36.21 -0.15 -33.94
N SER A 43 37.29 0.10 -34.68
CA SER A 43 38.58 -0.50 -34.32
C SER A 43 39.07 0.20 -33.04
N VAL A 44 38.67 -0.33 -31.88
CA VAL A 44 39.22 0.13 -30.59
C VAL A 44 40.73 -0.10 -30.62
N SER A 45 41.52 0.98 -30.65
CA SER A 45 42.97 0.86 -30.68
C SER A 45 43.41 0.12 -29.40
N ARG A 46 44.48 -0.71 -29.50
CA ARG A 46 45.04 -1.44 -28.34
C ARG A 46 45.28 -0.49 -27.15
N ARG A 47 45.62 0.76 -27.41
CA ARG A 47 45.87 1.78 -26.40
C ARG A 47 44.59 2.21 -25.67
N SER A 48 43.48 2.36 -26.40
CA SER A 48 42.16 2.69 -25.82
C SER A 48 41.61 1.51 -25.03
N PHE A 49 41.78 0.27 -25.52
CA PHE A 49 41.40 -0.92 -24.79
C PHE A 49 42.15 -1.06 -23.46
N MET A 50 43.49 -0.82 -23.45
CA MET A 50 44.29 -0.85 -22.23
C MET A 50 43.91 0.24 -21.23
N LYS A 51 43.49 1.44 -21.70
CA LYS A 51 42.98 2.50 -20.84
C LYS A 51 41.64 2.11 -20.20
N TYR A 52 40.70 1.54 -20.98
CA TYR A 52 39.40 1.10 -20.45
C TYR A 52 39.56 -0.09 -19.50
N MET A 53 40.46 -1.02 -19.80
CA MET A 53 40.76 -2.14 -18.90
C MET A 53 41.40 -1.68 -17.59
N GLY A 54 42.33 -0.71 -17.64
CA GLY A 54 42.92 -0.10 -16.45
C GLY A 54 41.89 0.66 -15.60
N ALA A 55 40.97 1.43 -16.24
CA ALA A 55 39.91 2.15 -15.56
C ALA A 55 38.87 1.19 -14.94
N SER A 56 38.52 0.10 -15.63
CA SER A 56 37.56 -0.89 -15.09
C SER A 56 38.14 -1.67 -13.92
N THR A 57 39.45 -1.98 -13.98
CA THR A 57 40.13 -2.66 -12.87
C THR A 57 40.30 -1.77 -11.65
N ALA A 58 40.52 -0.46 -11.83
CA ALA A 58 40.53 0.52 -10.76
C ALA A 58 39.16 0.70 -10.12
N LEU A 59 38.07 0.79 -10.94
CA LEU A 59 36.69 0.84 -10.48
C LEU A 59 36.28 -0.45 -9.74
N ALA A 60 36.67 -1.62 -10.21
CA ALA A 60 36.46 -2.89 -9.54
C ALA A 60 37.17 -2.95 -8.19
N GLY A 61 38.40 -2.44 -8.12
CA GLY A 61 39.16 -2.34 -6.86
C GLY A 61 38.48 -1.45 -5.81
N ILE A 62 37.90 -0.31 -6.23
CA ILE A 62 37.15 0.59 -5.35
C ILE A 62 35.83 -0.07 -4.95
N GLY A 63 35.14 -0.75 -5.87
CA GLY A 63 33.89 -1.46 -5.59
C GLY A 63 34.05 -2.59 -4.58
N LEU A 64 35.15 -3.32 -4.64
CA LEU A 64 35.48 -4.42 -3.69
C LEU A 64 35.82 -3.91 -2.29
N SER A 65 36.41 -2.70 -2.17
CA SER A 65 36.67 -2.09 -0.85
C SER A 65 35.41 -1.48 -0.18
N GLY A 66 34.36 -1.18 -0.97
CA GLY A 66 33.10 -0.62 -0.47
C GLY A 66 32.05 -1.64 -0.05
N CYS A 67 32.16 -2.88 -0.51
CA CYS A 67 31.25 -3.96 -0.12
C CYS A 67 31.60 -4.56 1.24
N ARG A 68 31.50 -3.77 2.33
CA ARG A 68 31.39 -4.38 3.65
C ARG A 68 30.05 -5.10 3.70
N ARG A 69 30.09 -6.42 3.66
CA ARG A 69 28.95 -7.25 4.01
C ARG A 69 28.43 -6.74 5.35
N PRO A 70 27.16 -6.31 5.46
CA PRO A 70 26.62 -5.96 6.76
C PRO A 70 26.88 -7.13 7.70
N VAL A 71 27.27 -6.85 8.94
CA VAL A 71 27.51 -7.89 9.96
C VAL A 71 26.20 -8.61 10.17
N ALA A 72 25.97 -9.69 9.45
CA ALA A 72 24.81 -10.54 9.63
C ALA A 72 25.09 -11.45 10.83
N LYS A 73 24.37 -11.21 11.93
CA LYS A 73 24.35 -12.14 13.06
C LYS A 73 23.40 -13.28 12.69
N ILE A 74 23.91 -14.49 12.64
CA ILE A 74 23.07 -15.69 12.54
C ILE A 74 22.56 -15.95 13.95
N LEU A 75 21.28 -15.65 14.17
CA LEU A 75 20.59 -16.02 15.40
C LEU A 75 19.99 -17.40 15.19
N PRO A 76 20.25 -18.38 16.08
CA PRO A 76 19.57 -19.68 16.02
C PRO A 76 18.07 -19.46 16.20
N TYR A 77 17.28 -20.18 15.41
CA TYR A 77 15.83 -20.19 15.51
C TYR A 77 15.42 -21.15 16.64
N ALA A 78 15.61 -20.69 17.89
CA ALA A 78 15.44 -21.52 19.08
C ALA A 78 13.97 -21.70 19.49
N ASP A 79 13.17 -20.63 19.29
CA ASP A 79 11.75 -20.63 19.63
C ASP A 79 10.94 -20.44 18.36
N SER A 80 10.21 -21.47 17.97
CA SER A 80 9.28 -21.42 16.85
C SER A 80 7.86 -21.05 17.32
N VAL A 81 7.12 -20.35 16.49
CA VAL A 81 5.68 -20.16 16.68
C VAL A 81 5.00 -21.52 16.56
N GLU A 82 4.02 -21.79 17.41
CA GLU A 82 3.23 -23.00 17.36
C GLU A 82 2.69 -23.27 15.95
N TRP A 83 2.69 -24.55 15.55
CA TRP A 83 2.26 -25.01 14.22
C TRP A 83 3.11 -24.55 13.03
N MET A 84 4.25 -23.94 13.27
CA MET A 84 5.13 -23.51 12.20
C MET A 84 6.11 -24.62 11.80
N VAL A 85 6.17 -24.88 10.49
CA VAL A 85 7.17 -25.74 9.87
C VAL A 85 8.10 -24.86 9.04
N PRO A 86 9.42 -24.86 9.27
CA PRO A 86 10.35 -24.07 8.47
C PRO A 86 10.16 -24.30 6.97
N GLY A 87 10.16 -23.22 6.20
CA GLY A 87 9.94 -23.26 4.75
C GLY A 87 8.49 -23.41 4.29
N LYS A 88 7.53 -23.64 5.20
CA LYS A 88 6.11 -23.66 4.87
C LYS A 88 5.45 -22.35 5.30
N ALA A 89 4.61 -21.79 4.43
CA ALA A 89 3.83 -20.60 4.77
C ALA A 89 2.65 -20.96 5.69
N VAL A 90 2.41 -20.12 6.68
CA VAL A 90 1.21 -20.13 7.50
C VAL A 90 0.33 -18.94 7.11
N TYR A 91 -0.99 -19.11 7.09
CA TYR A 91 -1.95 -18.12 6.69
C TYR A 91 -2.82 -17.71 7.88
N TYR A 92 -2.87 -16.43 8.17
CA TYR A 92 -3.67 -15.86 9.26
C TYR A 92 -4.77 -14.98 8.70
N ALA A 93 -6.01 -15.26 9.05
CA ALA A 93 -7.13 -14.37 8.77
C ALA A 93 -7.07 -13.18 9.74
N THR A 94 -7.09 -11.99 9.20
CA THR A 94 -7.06 -10.74 9.96
C THR A 94 -7.83 -9.64 9.23
N ALA A 95 -7.79 -8.43 9.73
CA ALA A 95 -8.41 -7.28 9.09
C ALA A 95 -7.49 -6.07 9.17
N MET A 96 -7.46 -5.27 8.11
CA MET A 96 -6.76 -3.97 8.07
C MET A 96 -7.76 -2.85 8.33
N PRO A 97 -7.66 -2.13 9.47
CA PRO A 97 -8.50 -0.96 9.72
C PRO A 97 -8.20 0.15 8.72
N ARG A 98 -9.24 0.68 8.10
CA ARG A 98 -9.11 1.74 7.10
C ARG A 98 -10.43 2.44 6.82
N LEU A 99 -10.39 3.77 6.67
CA LEU A 99 -11.53 4.61 6.28
C LEU A 99 -12.81 4.33 7.09
N GLY A 100 -12.67 4.24 8.41
CA GLY A 100 -13.79 4.00 9.30
C GLY A 100 -14.32 2.56 9.32
N GLY A 101 -13.72 1.65 8.54
CA GLY A 101 -14.07 0.24 8.49
C GLY A 101 -12.87 -0.66 8.68
N ALA A 102 -12.98 -1.89 8.21
CA ALA A 102 -11.89 -2.84 8.16
C ALA A 102 -11.98 -3.70 6.90
N THR A 103 -10.86 -3.85 6.19
CA THR A 103 -10.75 -4.73 5.03
C THR A 103 -10.32 -6.11 5.51
N PRO A 104 -11.11 -7.17 5.30
CA PRO A 104 -10.76 -8.53 5.70
C PRO A 104 -9.67 -9.07 4.78
N ILE A 105 -8.55 -9.47 5.37
CA ILE A 105 -7.37 -9.95 4.66
C ILE A 105 -6.86 -11.26 5.24
N ILE A 106 -6.08 -11.96 4.43
CA ILE A 106 -5.26 -13.09 4.84
C ILE A 106 -3.80 -12.68 4.76
N ALA A 107 -3.08 -12.80 5.85
CA ALA A 107 -1.65 -12.60 5.91
C ALA A 107 -0.93 -13.93 5.69
N LYS A 108 -0.12 -14.00 4.64
CA LYS A 108 0.83 -15.08 4.41
C LYS A 108 2.10 -14.81 5.18
N VAL A 109 2.48 -15.73 6.04
CA VAL A 109 3.58 -15.57 6.99
C VAL A 109 4.58 -16.71 6.83
N HIS A 110 5.85 -16.39 6.77
CA HIS A 110 6.95 -17.33 6.88
C HIS A 110 7.71 -17.05 8.17
N GLU A 111 7.84 -18.05 9.01
CA GLU A 111 8.65 -17.99 10.24
C GLU A 111 8.35 -16.75 11.09
N GLY A 112 7.06 -16.47 11.31
CA GLY A 112 6.59 -15.31 12.07
C GLY A 112 6.67 -13.98 11.30
N ARG A 113 7.14 -13.98 10.05
CA ARG A 113 7.30 -12.78 9.24
C ARG A 113 6.19 -12.68 8.18
N PRO A 114 5.30 -11.71 8.23
CA PRO A 114 4.33 -11.45 7.16
C PRO A 114 5.06 -11.06 5.87
N ILE A 115 4.74 -11.74 4.77
CA ILE A 115 5.39 -11.49 3.48
C ILE A 115 4.41 -11.08 2.38
N HIS A 116 3.13 -11.36 2.56
CA HIS A 116 2.11 -11.01 1.59
C HIS A 116 0.74 -10.90 2.25
N LEU A 117 -0.05 -9.93 1.79
CA LEU A 117 -1.44 -9.75 2.18
C LEU A 117 -2.33 -9.99 0.97
N MET A 118 -3.44 -10.68 1.17
CA MET A 118 -4.44 -10.96 0.15
C MET A 118 -5.84 -10.82 0.73
N GLY A 119 -6.85 -10.64 -0.11
CA GLY A 119 -8.24 -10.61 0.33
C GLY A 119 -8.68 -11.98 0.88
N ASN A 120 -9.59 -11.98 1.83
CA ASN A 120 -10.15 -13.21 2.41
C ASN A 120 -11.34 -13.71 1.59
N PRO A 121 -11.20 -14.82 0.83
CA PRO A 121 -12.27 -15.34 -0.03
C PRO A 121 -13.46 -15.89 0.75
N LEU A 122 -13.27 -16.23 2.03
CA LEU A 122 -14.33 -16.76 2.88
C LEU A 122 -15.14 -15.65 3.56
N HIS A 123 -14.71 -14.39 3.45
CA HIS A 123 -15.44 -13.28 4.05
C HIS A 123 -16.61 -12.86 3.15
N PRO A 124 -17.86 -12.91 3.65
CA PRO A 124 -19.06 -12.70 2.81
C PRO A 124 -19.17 -11.29 2.22
N GLY A 125 -18.58 -10.29 2.87
CA GLY A 125 -18.64 -8.90 2.41
C GLY A 125 -17.63 -8.57 1.31
N SER A 126 -16.44 -9.17 1.32
CA SER A 126 -15.37 -8.86 0.37
C SER A 126 -15.17 -9.93 -0.70
N SER A 127 -15.59 -11.19 -0.44
CA SER A 127 -15.45 -12.32 -1.36
C SER A 127 -14.04 -12.45 -1.99
N GLY A 128 -13.01 -12.20 -1.18
CA GLY A 128 -11.62 -12.25 -1.63
C GLY A 128 -11.06 -10.97 -2.20
N CYS A 129 -11.85 -9.91 -2.27
CA CYS A 129 -11.34 -8.60 -2.69
C CYS A 129 -10.61 -7.89 -1.55
N ALA A 130 -9.49 -7.25 -1.88
CA ALA A 130 -8.79 -6.33 -1.00
C ALA A 130 -8.28 -5.15 -1.81
N GLU A 131 -8.36 -3.96 -1.22
CA GLU A 131 -7.85 -2.76 -1.86
C GLU A 131 -6.33 -2.70 -1.86
N SER A 132 -5.76 -2.02 -2.85
CA SER A 132 -4.30 -1.91 -3.03
C SER A 132 -3.60 -1.34 -1.80
N PHE A 133 -4.19 -0.37 -1.12
CA PHE A 133 -3.64 0.20 0.11
C PHE A 133 -3.60 -0.80 1.26
N ALA A 134 -4.64 -1.65 1.41
CA ALA A 134 -4.64 -2.69 2.43
C ALA A 134 -3.54 -3.72 2.16
N ILE A 135 -3.32 -4.08 0.89
CA ILE A 135 -2.24 -4.99 0.50
C ILE A 135 -0.88 -4.34 0.70
N ALA A 136 -0.73 -3.07 0.32
CA ALA A 136 0.53 -2.33 0.44
C ALA A 136 0.92 -2.03 1.91
N SER A 137 -0.02 -2.09 2.86
CA SER A 137 0.26 -1.82 4.28
C SER A 137 1.32 -2.74 4.89
N ILE A 138 1.61 -3.88 4.24
CA ILE A 138 2.70 -4.75 4.66
C ILE A 138 4.06 -4.04 4.62
N LEU A 139 4.24 -3.03 3.76
CA LEU A 139 5.48 -2.27 3.65
C LEU A 139 5.78 -1.47 4.92
N ASP A 140 4.74 -1.05 5.65
CA ASP A 140 4.88 -0.31 6.91
C ASP A 140 5.59 -1.13 7.99
N PHE A 141 5.48 -2.46 7.94
CA PHE A 141 6.21 -3.35 8.85
C PHE A 141 7.72 -3.30 8.64
N TYR A 142 8.16 -3.05 7.41
CA TYR A 142 9.55 -3.11 6.99
C TYR A 142 10.16 -1.74 6.73
N ASP A 143 9.38 -0.67 6.90
CA ASP A 143 9.86 0.70 6.80
C ASP A 143 10.91 0.98 7.88
N PRO A 144 12.16 1.34 7.50
CA PRO A 144 13.20 1.69 8.45
C PRO A 144 12.84 2.94 9.28
N GLU A 145 12.03 3.84 8.74
CA GLU A 145 11.61 5.08 9.39
C GLU A 145 10.44 4.89 10.37
N ARG A 146 9.83 3.69 10.42
CA ARG A 146 8.73 3.42 11.35
C ARG A 146 9.13 3.65 12.80
N SER A 147 8.19 4.10 13.63
CA SER A 147 8.37 4.29 15.05
C SER A 147 8.63 2.95 15.76
N ARG A 148 9.84 2.78 16.31
CA ARG A 148 10.28 1.52 16.97
C ARG A 148 10.57 1.68 18.45
N PHE A 149 10.66 2.92 18.92
CA PHE A 149 11.10 3.22 20.26
C PHE A 149 10.16 4.21 20.93
N TYR A 150 10.05 4.09 22.23
CA TYR A 150 9.40 5.10 23.05
C TYR A 150 10.26 6.36 23.07
N LYS A 151 9.65 7.51 22.98
CA LYS A 151 10.36 8.80 22.97
C LYS A 151 9.73 9.75 23.97
N LYS A 152 10.59 10.44 24.75
CA LYS A 152 10.21 11.50 25.67
C LYS A 152 10.77 12.83 25.18
N GLY A 153 9.93 13.87 25.11
CA GLY A 153 10.29 15.18 24.60
C GLY A 153 9.71 15.49 23.22
N ARG A 154 10.10 16.62 22.64
CA ARG A 154 9.58 17.10 21.36
C ARG A 154 10.70 17.39 20.36
N GLY A 155 10.44 17.09 19.08
CA GLY A 155 11.34 17.41 17.96
C GLY A 155 12.76 16.87 18.17
N LYS A 156 13.76 17.71 17.94
CA LYS A 156 15.18 17.33 18.04
C LYS A 156 15.64 16.98 19.46
N ASN A 157 14.88 17.41 20.47
CA ASN A 157 15.19 17.14 21.88
C ASN A 157 14.52 15.84 22.39
N ALA A 158 13.81 15.12 21.54
CA ALA A 158 13.21 13.85 21.91
C ALA A 158 14.31 12.80 22.16
N LYS A 159 14.27 12.19 23.35
CA LYS A 159 15.20 11.11 23.74
C LYS A 159 14.48 9.78 23.69
N VAL A 160 15.18 8.75 23.26
CA VAL A 160 14.69 7.38 23.35
C VAL A 160 14.70 6.97 24.81
N VAL A 161 13.61 6.37 25.26
CA VAL A 161 13.42 5.87 26.62
C VAL A 161 12.97 4.42 26.58
N GLU A 162 13.15 3.72 27.70
CA GLU A 162 12.69 2.35 27.87
C GLU A 162 11.16 2.29 28.07
N ALA A 163 10.57 1.14 27.73
CA ALA A 163 9.14 0.92 27.88
C ALA A 163 8.65 1.15 29.31
N GLU A 164 9.47 0.80 30.30
CA GLU A 164 9.17 0.96 31.71
C GLU A 164 8.94 2.44 32.09
N GLU A 165 9.73 3.36 31.55
CA GLU A 165 9.54 4.81 31.83
C GLU A 165 8.19 5.30 31.26
N PHE A 166 7.77 4.77 30.09
CA PHE A 166 6.46 5.08 29.53
C PHE A 166 5.32 4.57 30.42
N TRP A 167 5.41 3.32 30.88
CA TRP A 167 4.37 2.75 31.73
C TRP A 167 4.30 3.43 33.08
N ASN A 168 5.43 3.79 33.71
CA ASN A 168 5.48 4.58 34.95
C ASN A 168 4.80 5.94 34.77
N PHE A 169 4.98 6.59 33.60
CA PHE A 169 4.26 7.82 33.28
C PHE A 169 2.74 7.60 33.22
N ILE A 170 2.30 6.56 32.55
CA ILE A 170 0.86 6.22 32.45
C ILE A 170 0.27 5.94 33.82
N ASP A 171 0.94 5.14 34.65
CA ASP A 171 0.44 4.78 35.97
C ASP A 171 0.38 5.98 36.93
N SER A 172 1.37 6.87 36.91
CA SER A 172 1.34 8.11 37.67
C SER A 172 0.24 9.06 37.21
N SER A 173 0.05 9.19 35.88
CA SER A 173 -0.98 10.06 35.32
C SER A 173 -2.39 9.53 35.56
N LYS A 174 -2.57 8.20 35.52
CA LYS A 174 -3.85 7.52 35.74
C LYS A 174 -4.47 7.90 37.09
N LYS A 175 -3.67 8.05 38.13
CA LYS A 175 -4.15 8.46 39.43
C LYS A 175 -4.78 9.86 39.36
N THR A 176 -4.05 10.82 38.79
CA THR A 176 -4.51 12.21 38.62
C THR A 176 -5.78 12.28 37.75
N TRP A 177 -5.80 11.54 36.62
CA TRP A 177 -6.98 11.51 35.74
C TRP A 177 -8.19 10.90 36.43
N SER A 178 -8.00 9.88 37.28
CA SER A 178 -9.10 9.28 38.04
C SER A 178 -9.66 10.22 39.09
N GLU A 179 -8.79 10.94 39.83
CA GLU A 179 -9.18 11.93 40.82
C GLU A 179 -9.96 13.09 40.19
N ASN A 180 -9.54 13.53 38.99
CA ASN A 180 -10.19 14.62 38.23
C ASN A 180 -11.30 14.15 37.34
N LYS A 181 -11.77 12.89 37.45
CA LYS A 181 -12.83 12.29 36.60
C LYS A 181 -12.56 12.38 35.09
N GLY A 182 -11.28 12.44 34.71
CA GLY A 182 -10.85 12.54 33.32
C GLY A 182 -10.72 13.95 32.76
N GLU A 183 -10.84 14.99 33.59
CA GLU A 183 -10.59 16.37 33.15
C GLU A 183 -9.17 16.53 32.60
N GLY A 184 -9.04 17.09 31.41
CA GLY A 184 -7.76 17.26 30.69
C GLY A 184 -7.23 16.01 30.00
N LEU A 185 -7.99 14.90 30.02
CA LEU A 185 -7.69 13.71 29.23
C LEU A 185 -8.50 13.74 27.93
N ALA A 186 -7.81 13.73 26.79
CA ALA A 186 -8.45 13.72 25.49
C ALA A 186 -7.88 12.59 24.61
N PHE A 187 -8.77 11.91 23.89
CA PHE A 187 -8.43 10.92 22.89
C PHE A 187 -8.72 11.46 21.48
N LEU A 188 -7.70 11.51 20.65
CA LEU A 188 -7.84 11.81 19.23
C LEU A 188 -7.63 10.52 18.45
N HIS A 189 -8.61 10.11 17.66
CA HIS A 189 -8.55 8.89 16.87
C HIS A 189 -9.10 9.12 15.47
N GLY A 190 -8.76 8.24 14.53
CA GLY A 190 -9.40 8.15 13.23
C GLY A 190 -10.80 7.55 13.33
N SER A 191 -11.57 7.68 12.25
CA SER A 191 -12.88 7.04 12.18
C SER A 191 -12.77 5.52 12.34
N ASN A 192 -13.62 4.95 13.15
CA ASN A 192 -13.65 3.50 13.35
C ASN A 192 -15.06 3.00 13.60
N THR A 193 -15.31 1.77 13.18
CA THR A 193 -16.59 1.06 13.41
C THR A 193 -16.44 -0.14 14.34
N SER A 194 -15.34 -0.18 15.13
CA SER A 194 -15.07 -1.29 16.04
C SER A 194 -16.00 -1.27 17.25
N PRO A 195 -16.87 -2.27 17.42
CA PRO A 195 -17.71 -2.36 18.61
C PRO A 195 -16.91 -2.45 19.91
N THR A 196 -15.68 -3.01 19.84
CA THR A 196 -14.80 -3.10 21.00
C THR A 196 -14.30 -1.73 21.43
N ILE A 197 -13.86 -0.88 20.49
CA ILE A 197 -13.41 0.48 20.80
C ILE A 197 -14.58 1.29 21.37
N GLU A 198 -15.74 1.20 20.75
CA GLU A 198 -16.95 1.87 21.24
C GLU A 198 -17.31 1.44 22.68
N ARG A 199 -17.26 0.14 22.97
CA ARG A 199 -17.50 -0.41 24.30
C ARG A 199 -16.48 0.11 25.31
N LEU A 200 -15.19 0.14 24.95
CA LEU A 200 -14.12 0.64 25.81
C LEU A 200 -14.26 2.15 26.06
N ALA A 201 -14.60 2.94 25.05
CA ALA A 201 -14.87 4.36 25.19
C ALA A 201 -16.05 4.62 26.14
N LYS A 202 -17.17 3.90 25.99
CA LYS A 202 -18.31 3.97 26.92
C LYS A 202 -17.93 3.58 28.35
N GLN A 203 -17.10 2.55 28.50
CA GLN A 203 -16.62 2.11 29.83
C GLN A 203 -15.71 3.17 30.47
N LEU A 204 -14.81 3.76 29.68
CA LEU A 204 -13.94 4.83 30.15
C LEU A 204 -14.76 6.08 30.52
N HIS A 205 -15.68 6.50 29.69
CA HIS A 205 -16.55 7.65 29.96
C HIS A 205 -17.42 7.45 31.20
N LYS A 206 -17.81 6.19 31.51
CA LYS A 206 -18.52 5.87 32.75
C LYS A 206 -17.67 6.08 33.99
N SER A 207 -16.37 5.77 33.93
CA SER A 207 -15.42 5.93 35.07
C SER A 207 -14.80 7.33 35.11
N MET A 208 -14.62 7.96 33.94
CA MET A 208 -14.00 9.28 33.76
C MET A 208 -14.90 10.15 32.85
N PRO A 209 -16.02 10.69 33.36
CA PRO A 209 -17.06 11.34 32.53
C PRO A 209 -16.60 12.66 31.88
N MET A 210 -15.51 13.27 32.35
CA MET A 210 -14.96 14.51 31.79
C MET A 210 -13.89 14.27 30.72
N THR A 211 -13.72 13.02 30.27
CA THR A 211 -12.81 12.68 29.20
C THR A 211 -13.41 13.05 27.84
N ASP A 212 -12.61 13.73 27.02
CA ASP A 212 -12.99 14.12 25.66
C ASP A 212 -12.58 13.09 24.63
N PHE A 213 -13.44 12.85 23.65
CA PHE A 213 -13.14 12.00 22.48
C PHE A 213 -13.33 12.81 21.21
N TYR A 214 -12.29 12.85 20.39
CA TYR A 214 -12.26 13.56 19.11
C TYR A 214 -11.98 12.58 17.98
N GLU A 215 -12.77 12.69 16.92
CA GLU A 215 -12.56 11.94 15.68
C GLU A 215 -12.05 12.89 14.59
N TYR A 216 -10.98 12.50 13.91
CA TYR A 216 -10.44 13.23 12.77
C TYR A 216 -10.06 12.29 11.64
N GLU A 217 -10.57 12.58 10.45
CA GLU A 217 -10.19 11.93 9.20
C GLU A 217 -9.75 12.97 8.17
N ALA A 218 -8.52 12.79 7.66
CA ALA A 218 -7.98 13.69 6.63
C ALA A 218 -8.76 13.60 5.32
N VAL A 219 -9.25 12.39 4.99
CA VAL A 219 -10.14 12.13 3.85
C VAL A 219 -11.48 11.69 4.39
N SER A 220 -12.34 12.67 4.68
CA SER A 220 -13.62 12.43 5.35
C SER A 220 -14.67 11.88 4.39
N ARG A 221 -15.41 10.87 4.83
CA ARG A 221 -16.61 10.36 4.17
C ARG A 221 -17.92 11.00 4.71
N SER A 222 -17.81 12.00 5.55
CA SER A 222 -18.96 12.61 6.24
C SER A 222 -20.08 13.09 5.30
N GLY A 223 -19.74 13.48 4.07
CA GLY A 223 -20.74 13.84 3.06
C GLY A 223 -21.62 12.66 2.64
N MET A 224 -21.01 11.49 2.39
CA MET A 224 -21.75 10.28 2.06
C MET A 224 -22.58 9.78 3.22
N ASP A 225 -22.04 9.81 4.43
CA ASP A 225 -22.74 9.35 5.63
C ASP A 225 -23.92 10.26 5.96
N LYS A 226 -23.75 11.58 5.86
CA LYS A 226 -24.85 12.54 6.01
C LYS A 226 -25.94 12.35 4.95
N ALA A 227 -25.57 12.12 3.70
CA ALA A 227 -26.53 11.85 2.63
C ALA A 227 -27.31 10.56 2.90
N ALA A 228 -26.63 9.49 3.33
CA ALA A 228 -27.27 8.23 3.68
C ALA A 228 -28.26 8.40 4.85
N VAL A 229 -27.86 9.11 5.90
CA VAL A 229 -28.73 9.42 7.05
C VAL A 229 -29.93 10.26 6.62
N THR A 230 -29.74 11.25 5.76
CA THR A 230 -30.82 12.13 5.28
C THR A 230 -31.86 11.38 4.43
N LEU A 231 -31.38 10.43 3.58
CA LEU A 231 -32.25 9.71 2.65
C LEU A 231 -32.89 8.46 3.27
N PHE A 232 -32.20 7.78 4.16
CA PHE A 232 -32.59 6.45 4.64
C PHE A 232 -32.71 6.34 6.16
N GLY A 233 -32.37 7.39 6.90
CA GLY A 233 -32.39 7.40 8.37
C GLY A 233 -31.10 6.93 9.02
N ASN A 234 -31.04 7.01 10.34
CA ASN A 234 -29.86 6.66 11.13
C ASN A 234 -29.46 5.19 10.96
N GLY A 235 -28.16 4.93 10.85
CA GLY A 235 -27.61 3.59 10.70
C GLY A 235 -27.65 3.03 9.28
N ALA A 236 -28.14 3.79 8.30
CA ALA A 236 -28.14 3.38 6.90
C ALA A 236 -26.77 3.59 6.27
N MET A 237 -26.31 2.61 5.49
CA MET A 237 -25.10 2.67 4.70
C MET A 237 -25.42 2.28 3.26
N ALA A 238 -25.00 3.08 2.30
CA ALA A 238 -25.21 2.76 0.89
C ALA A 238 -24.27 1.62 0.45
N ARG A 239 -24.85 0.58 -0.15
CA ARG A 239 -24.08 -0.49 -0.82
C ARG A 239 -24.43 -0.51 -2.30
N TYR A 240 -23.45 -0.23 -3.12
CA TYR A 240 -23.60 -0.26 -4.57
C TYR A 240 -23.41 -1.68 -5.09
N ARG A 241 -24.30 -2.13 -5.97
CA ARG A 241 -24.25 -3.44 -6.63
C ARG A 241 -23.89 -3.23 -8.10
N LEU A 242 -22.59 -3.09 -8.36
CA LEU A 242 -22.08 -2.82 -9.70
C LEU A 242 -22.22 -4.01 -10.65
N ASP A 243 -22.31 -5.21 -10.11
CA ASP A 243 -22.61 -6.45 -10.86
C ASP A 243 -24.00 -6.43 -11.53
N LYS A 244 -24.94 -5.66 -10.99
CA LYS A 244 -26.30 -5.53 -11.51
C LYS A 244 -26.54 -4.25 -12.31
N ALA A 245 -25.56 -3.35 -12.30
CA ALA A 245 -25.70 -2.06 -12.96
C ALA A 245 -25.44 -2.19 -14.47
N GLN A 246 -26.40 -1.81 -15.30
CA GLN A 246 -26.22 -1.74 -16.75
C GLN A 246 -25.57 -0.44 -17.21
N ARG A 247 -25.80 0.64 -16.47
CA ARG A 247 -25.21 1.95 -16.71
C ARG A 247 -24.73 2.54 -15.38
N ILE A 248 -23.49 2.99 -15.38
CA ILE A 248 -22.82 3.59 -14.23
C ILE A 248 -22.41 4.99 -14.63
N PHE A 249 -22.77 5.97 -13.82
CA PHE A 249 -22.36 7.36 -14.00
C PHE A 249 -21.61 7.81 -12.76
N THR A 250 -20.35 8.26 -12.93
CA THR A 250 -19.50 8.76 -11.86
C THR A 250 -19.16 10.22 -12.08
N VAL A 251 -19.14 10.97 -11.00
CA VAL A 251 -18.74 12.38 -10.98
C VAL A 251 -17.66 12.55 -9.91
N GLY A 252 -16.42 12.79 -10.33
CA GLY A 252 -15.28 12.95 -9.42
C GLY A 252 -15.12 11.79 -8.43
N CYS A 253 -15.37 10.54 -8.87
CA CYS A 253 -15.31 9.35 -8.03
C CYS A 253 -14.53 8.23 -8.71
N ASP A 254 -13.36 7.92 -8.17
CA ASP A 254 -12.51 6.81 -8.59
C ASP A 254 -12.85 5.54 -7.82
N PHE A 255 -14.03 4.97 -8.10
CA PHE A 255 -14.50 3.77 -7.40
C PHE A 255 -13.67 2.50 -7.73
N LEU A 256 -12.85 2.54 -8.76
CA LEU A 256 -11.94 1.45 -9.13
C LEU A 256 -10.57 1.55 -8.43
N GLY A 257 -10.23 2.73 -7.92
CA GLY A 257 -8.96 3.02 -7.29
C GLY A 257 -9.07 3.50 -5.85
N VAL A 258 -9.00 4.82 -5.65
CA VAL A 258 -8.84 5.42 -4.31
C VAL A 258 -10.13 5.59 -3.53
N ASP A 259 -11.28 5.73 -4.23
CA ASP A 259 -12.58 5.93 -3.59
C ASP A 259 -13.25 4.59 -3.28
N ARG A 260 -13.14 4.18 -2.04
CA ARG A 260 -13.76 2.94 -1.58
C ARG A 260 -15.27 3.14 -1.40
N ILE A 261 -16.04 2.73 -2.40
CA ILE A 261 -17.51 2.72 -2.31
C ILE A 261 -18.07 1.41 -1.73
N SER A 262 -17.37 0.29 -1.94
CA SER A 262 -17.66 -1.01 -1.33
C SER A 262 -16.47 -1.95 -1.46
N ASP A 263 -16.38 -2.95 -0.56
CA ASP A 263 -15.43 -4.06 -0.73
C ASP A 263 -15.88 -4.90 -1.94
N GLY A 264 -15.06 -5.04 -2.93
CA GLY A 264 -15.40 -5.81 -4.12
C GLY A 264 -16.00 -5.03 -5.29
N ALA A 265 -16.11 -3.69 -5.21
CA ALA A 265 -16.61 -2.86 -6.31
C ALA A 265 -15.91 -3.14 -7.64
N THR A 266 -14.59 -3.28 -7.64
CA THR A 266 -13.78 -3.60 -8.82
C THR A 266 -14.15 -4.97 -9.41
N SER A 267 -14.32 -5.98 -8.55
CA SER A 267 -14.73 -7.32 -8.98
C SER A 267 -16.14 -7.34 -9.53
N GLU A 268 -17.08 -6.67 -8.85
CA GLU A 268 -18.48 -6.54 -9.31
C GLU A 268 -18.55 -5.83 -10.67
N PHE A 269 -17.80 -4.73 -10.83
CA PHE A 269 -17.71 -4.02 -12.11
C PHE A 269 -17.13 -4.90 -13.20
N SER A 270 -16.04 -5.62 -12.94
CA SER A 270 -15.40 -6.53 -13.89
C SER A 270 -16.34 -7.67 -14.29
N ASN A 271 -17.10 -8.21 -13.35
CA ASN A 271 -18.08 -9.27 -13.63
C ASN A 271 -19.17 -8.79 -14.61
N GLY A 272 -19.61 -7.52 -14.47
CA GLY A 272 -20.55 -6.90 -15.40
C GLY A 272 -19.97 -6.65 -16.82
N ARG A 273 -18.67 -6.92 -17.03
CA ARG A 273 -17.97 -6.75 -18.32
C ARG A 273 -17.45 -8.05 -18.92
N LYS A 274 -17.70 -9.17 -18.28
CA LYS A 274 -17.28 -10.47 -18.82
C LYS A 274 -18.09 -10.79 -20.06
N VAL A 275 -17.40 -11.12 -21.14
CA VAL A 275 -17.98 -11.69 -22.33
C VAL A 275 -18.01 -13.21 -22.13
N GLU A 276 -19.18 -13.80 -22.07
CA GLU A 276 -19.34 -15.25 -22.05
C GLU A 276 -19.21 -15.77 -23.50
N SER A 277 -18.09 -16.38 -23.82
CA SER A 277 -17.91 -17.15 -25.04
C SER A 277 -18.58 -18.52 -24.85
N ILE A 278 -19.73 -18.71 -25.45
CA ILE A 278 -20.35 -20.03 -25.55
C ILE A 278 -20.17 -20.50 -27.00
N SER A 279 -19.33 -21.51 -27.17
CA SER A 279 -19.09 -22.36 -28.38
C SER A 279 -19.81 -21.91 -29.67
N GLY A 280 -19.11 -21.12 -30.46
CA GLY A 280 -19.47 -20.84 -31.86
C GLY A 280 -20.32 -19.61 -32.14
N ASP A 281 -21.17 -19.18 -31.23
CA ASP A 281 -21.90 -17.91 -31.29
C ASP A 281 -21.43 -16.99 -30.17
N GLU A 282 -20.73 -15.93 -30.49
CA GLU A 282 -20.37 -14.86 -29.54
C GLU A 282 -21.65 -14.18 -29.03
N LYS A 283 -22.23 -14.69 -27.98
CA LYS A 283 -23.18 -13.90 -27.17
C LYS A 283 -22.39 -12.93 -26.34
N VAL A 284 -22.19 -11.73 -26.86
CA VAL A 284 -21.78 -10.57 -26.08
C VAL A 284 -22.90 -10.32 -25.07
N GLY A 285 -22.68 -10.74 -23.82
CA GLY A 285 -23.59 -10.40 -22.72
C GLY A 285 -23.70 -8.87 -22.60
N PRO A 286 -24.77 -8.34 -21.98
CA PRO A 286 -24.98 -6.92 -21.82
C PRO A 286 -23.84 -6.34 -20.95
N MET A 287 -22.79 -5.84 -21.59
CA MET A 287 -21.72 -5.13 -20.87
C MET A 287 -22.25 -3.87 -20.22
N ASN A 288 -21.91 -3.64 -18.95
CA ASN A 288 -22.19 -2.37 -18.31
C ASN A 288 -21.48 -1.22 -19.03
N ARG A 289 -22.08 -0.05 -19.05
CA ARG A 289 -21.52 1.17 -19.64
C ARG A 289 -21.13 2.12 -18.50
N LEU A 290 -19.91 2.58 -18.52
CA LEU A 290 -19.37 3.56 -17.58
C LEU A 290 -19.29 4.92 -18.29
N TYR A 291 -19.84 5.93 -17.63
CA TYR A 291 -19.72 7.33 -17.99
C TYR A 291 -19.06 8.05 -16.82
N THR A 292 -17.98 8.76 -17.08
CA THR A 292 -17.17 9.39 -16.05
C THR A 292 -17.03 10.87 -16.35
N VAL A 293 -17.24 11.70 -15.33
CA VAL A 293 -16.94 13.13 -15.33
C VAL A 293 -15.84 13.37 -14.32
N GLU A 294 -14.68 13.78 -14.81
CA GLU A 294 -13.47 14.07 -14.04
C GLU A 294 -12.96 15.46 -14.41
N HIS A 295 -12.09 16.06 -13.58
CA HIS A 295 -11.42 17.33 -13.89
C HIS A 295 -9.97 17.11 -14.29
#